data_1e9abf1733e2b02c884120a6bb5a375b
#
_entry.id   1e9abf1733e2b02c884120a6bb5a375b
#
_cell.length_a   1.000
_cell.length_b   1.000
_cell.length_c   1.000
_cell.angle_alpha   90.00
_cell.angle_beta   90.00
_cell.angle_gamma   90.00
#
_symmetry.space_group_name_H-M   'P 1'
#
loop_
_entity.id
_entity.type
_entity.pdbx_description
1 polymer ?
#
loop_
_entity_poly.entity_id
_entity_poly.type
_entity_poly.pdbx_seq_one_letter_code
_entity_poly.pdbx_strand_id
1 'polypeptide(L)'
;MKTDDNGQINNQVLFYKFSMINEILDQRNKKQNPEMKSITKGQGRLILLLKRKDKISTKELSEILNISVGSLNETQNNQEQKNFIRKVPSEKDKRILLVELTDEGRNLKFKEHKDIDIFDSLTEEEKESLNDYLNRIILNLHNKFKEEDPEKYEKILRNRKEIFEKYFKDDEHHEEWIRSMICK
;
A
#
# COMPACT_ATOMS: atom_id res chain seq x y z
N MET A 1 11.81 28.22 10.88
CA MET A 1 10.51 27.69 10.46
C MET A 1 9.78 28.83 9.77
N LYS A 2 9.61 28.82 8.43
CA LYS A 2 8.97 29.92 7.72
C LYS A 2 7.46 29.77 7.82
N THR A 3 6.87 30.50 8.73
CA THR A 3 5.49 30.98 8.59
C THR A 3 5.45 31.99 7.45
N ASP A 4 4.32 32.14 6.78
CA ASP A 4 4.09 33.29 5.88
C ASP A 4 4.16 34.60 6.68
N ASP A 5 4.11 35.74 6.00
CA ASP A 5 4.18 37.08 6.62
C ASP A 5 3.06 37.35 7.66
N ASN A 6 2.04 36.43 7.72
CA ASN A 6 0.93 36.49 8.68
C ASN A 6 1.04 35.45 9.82
N GLY A 7 2.17 34.74 9.96
CA GLY A 7 2.33 33.71 11.00
C GLY A 7 1.58 32.39 10.76
N GLN A 8 0.99 32.19 9.58
CA GLN A 8 0.28 30.97 9.23
C GLN A 8 1.22 29.88 8.71
N ILE A 9 0.89 28.61 8.99
CA ILE A 9 1.65 27.47 8.48
C ILE A 9 1.36 27.31 6.99
N ASN A 10 2.41 27.46 6.16
CA ASN A 10 2.31 27.29 4.72
C ASN A 10 2.12 25.79 4.36
N ASN A 11 1.29 25.51 3.35
CA ASN A 11 1.06 24.16 2.81
C ASN A 11 2.36 23.45 2.39
N GLN A 12 3.36 24.20 1.89
CA GLN A 12 4.69 23.65 1.55
C GLN A 12 5.41 23.08 2.78
N VAL A 13 5.28 23.73 3.93
CA VAL A 13 5.87 23.26 5.20
C VAL A 13 5.20 21.96 5.65
N LEU A 14 3.88 21.88 5.54
CA LEU A 14 3.15 20.65 5.87
C LEU A 14 3.54 19.49 4.94
N PHE A 15 3.61 19.75 3.64
CA PHE A 15 4.04 18.76 2.66
C PHE A 15 5.48 18.29 2.90
N TYR A 16 6.39 19.22 3.21
CA TYR A 16 7.77 18.89 3.55
C TYR A 16 7.87 18.00 4.80
N LYS A 17 7.13 18.33 5.87
CA LYS A 17 7.09 17.49 7.09
C LYS A 17 6.54 16.09 6.80
N PHE A 18 5.50 16.00 6.00
CA PHE A 18 4.95 14.70 5.57
C PHE A 18 5.97 13.87 4.78
N SER A 19 6.69 14.51 3.87
CA SER A 19 7.77 13.88 3.09
C SER A 19 8.93 13.43 3.99
N MET A 20 9.32 14.24 5.00
CA MET A 20 10.34 13.87 5.97
C MET A 20 9.96 12.62 6.78
N ILE A 21 8.72 12.54 7.25
CA ILE A 21 8.23 11.35 7.98
C ILE A 21 8.40 10.11 7.11
N ASN A 22 7.95 10.17 5.85
CA ASN A 22 8.08 9.05 4.92
C ASN A 22 9.55 8.67 4.67
N GLU A 23 10.45 9.64 4.53
CA GLU A 23 11.88 9.41 4.33
C GLU A 23 12.53 8.73 5.56
N ILE A 24 12.23 9.19 6.76
CA ILE A 24 12.74 8.60 8.01
C ILE A 24 12.27 7.15 8.15
N LEU A 25 10.99 6.88 7.89
CA LEU A 25 10.43 5.53 7.91
C LEU A 25 11.10 4.63 6.86
N ASP A 26 11.32 5.14 5.66
CA ASP A 26 12.02 4.43 4.58
C ASP A 26 13.47 4.08 4.94
N GLN A 27 14.22 5.03 5.50
CA GLN A 27 15.62 4.81 5.92
C GLN A 27 15.71 3.77 7.03
N ARG A 28 14.81 3.82 8.00
CA ARG A 28 14.75 2.84 9.07
C ARG A 28 14.45 1.44 8.56
N ASN A 29 13.44 1.29 7.72
CA ASN A 29 13.07 0.01 7.13
C ASN A 29 14.22 -0.61 6.33
N LYS A 30 15.02 0.20 5.63
CA LYS A 30 16.23 -0.26 4.92
C LYS A 30 17.30 -0.82 5.85
N LYS A 31 17.49 -0.24 7.06
CA LYS A 31 18.49 -0.71 8.03
C LYS A 31 18.09 -2.02 8.70
N GLN A 32 16.80 -2.23 8.92
CA GLN A 32 16.31 -3.37 9.70
C GLN A 32 16.11 -4.65 8.87
N ASN A 33 15.86 -4.53 7.57
CA ASN A 33 15.69 -5.68 6.66
C ASN A 33 16.42 -5.43 5.32
N PRO A 34 17.76 -5.63 5.30
CA PRO A 34 18.55 -5.41 4.08
C PRO A 34 18.15 -6.35 2.92
N GLU A 35 17.62 -7.54 3.21
CA GLU A 35 17.12 -8.49 2.21
C GLU A 35 15.75 -8.07 1.63
N MET A 36 15.00 -7.33 2.40
CA MET A 36 13.70 -6.78 2.02
C MET A 36 13.81 -5.27 1.97
N LYS A 37 14.38 -4.77 0.88
CA LYS A 37 14.42 -3.32 0.61
C LYS A 37 13.00 -2.76 0.70
N SER A 38 12.62 -2.41 1.94
CA SER A 38 11.42 -1.69 2.33
C SER A 38 10.07 -2.39 2.03
N ILE A 39 9.37 -2.80 3.08
CA ILE A 39 7.94 -3.16 3.03
C ILE A 39 7.13 -2.04 2.33
N THR A 40 7.53 -0.78 2.52
CA THR A 40 6.95 0.40 1.88
C THR A 40 7.20 0.49 0.38
N LYS A 41 8.27 -0.11 -0.16
CA LYS A 41 8.64 -0.04 -1.58
C LYS A 41 8.14 -1.22 -2.44
N GLY A 42 7.06 -1.85 -2.09
CA GLY A 42 6.39 -2.85 -2.94
C GLY A 42 6.87 -4.29 -2.74
N GLN A 43 8.15 -4.54 -2.47
CA GLN A 43 8.68 -5.92 -2.38
C GLN A 43 8.10 -6.69 -1.17
N GLY A 44 8.13 -6.07 0.01
CA GLY A 44 7.56 -6.68 1.21
C GLY A 44 6.04 -6.73 1.18
N ARG A 45 5.40 -5.68 0.64
CA ARG A 45 3.94 -5.64 0.47
C ARG A 45 3.43 -6.77 -0.43
N LEU A 46 4.16 -7.10 -1.51
CA LEU A 46 3.82 -8.21 -2.38
C LEU A 46 3.83 -9.55 -1.62
N ILE A 47 4.90 -9.84 -0.88
CA ILE A 47 5.00 -11.09 -0.11
C ILE A 47 3.93 -11.15 0.99
N LEU A 48 3.72 -10.06 1.74
CA LEU A 48 2.67 -10.01 2.78
C LEU A 48 1.27 -10.23 2.21
N LEU A 49 0.98 -9.64 1.05
CA LEU A 49 -0.27 -9.86 0.35
C LEU A 49 -0.44 -11.33 -0.07
N LEU A 50 0.59 -11.93 -0.67
CA LEU A 50 0.58 -13.32 -1.08
C LEU A 50 0.52 -14.31 0.09
N LYS A 51 1.02 -13.94 1.27
CA LYS A 51 0.83 -14.73 2.50
C LYS A 51 -0.63 -14.75 2.97
N ARG A 52 -1.36 -13.66 2.75
CA ARG A 52 -2.80 -13.60 3.03
C ARG A 52 -3.62 -14.32 1.97
N LYS A 53 -3.30 -14.05 0.70
CA LYS A 53 -3.98 -14.66 -0.43
C LYS A 53 -2.99 -14.95 -1.54
N ASP A 54 -2.80 -16.22 -1.80
CA ASP A 54 -1.87 -16.72 -2.81
C ASP A 54 -2.53 -16.84 -4.20
N LYS A 55 -1.73 -16.97 -5.25
CA LYS A 55 -2.20 -17.19 -6.63
C LYS A 55 -3.05 -16.04 -7.19
N ILE A 56 -2.51 -14.85 -7.16
CA ILE A 56 -3.14 -13.64 -7.71
C ILE A 56 -2.44 -13.26 -9.02
N SER A 57 -3.18 -12.80 -10.05
CA SER A 57 -2.58 -12.36 -11.30
C SER A 57 -1.79 -11.05 -11.15
N THR A 58 -0.77 -10.84 -12.00
CA THR A 58 0.02 -9.59 -11.99
C THR A 58 -0.86 -8.35 -12.13
N LYS A 59 -1.91 -8.42 -12.97
CA LYS A 59 -2.83 -7.29 -13.16
C LYS A 59 -3.56 -6.96 -11.86
N GLU A 60 -4.16 -7.96 -11.21
CA GLU A 60 -4.89 -7.78 -9.94
C GLU A 60 -3.96 -7.32 -8.81
N LEU A 61 -2.74 -7.89 -8.74
CA LEU A 61 -1.72 -7.44 -7.78
C LEU A 61 -1.35 -5.96 -7.98
N SER A 62 -1.24 -5.49 -9.23
CA SER A 62 -0.94 -4.08 -9.50
C SER A 62 -2.05 -3.15 -9.01
N GLU A 63 -3.30 -3.57 -9.15
CA GLU A 63 -4.46 -2.83 -8.67
C GLU A 63 -4.59 -2.82 -7.14
N ILE A 64 -4.39 -3.99 -6.49
CA ILE A 64 -4.40 -4.10 -5.02
C ILE A 64 -3.28 -3.26 -4.39
N LEU A 65 -2.06 -3.36 -4.92
CA LEU A 65 -0.89 -2.67 -4.39
C LEU A 65 -0.82 -1.20 -4.80
N ASN A 66 -1.69 -0.77 -5.71
CA ASN A 66 -1.72 0.57 -6.28
C ASN A 66 -0.36 1.01 -6.89
N ILE A 67 0.25 0.12 -7.67
CA ILE A 67 1.51 0.37 -8.38
C ILE A 67 1.35 0.01 -9.86
N SER A 68 2.15 0.60 -10.73
CA SER A 68 2.11 0.27 -12.15
C SER A 68 2.51 -1.19 -12.40
N VAL A 69 1.96 -1.79 -13.47
CA VAL A 69 2.33 -3.15 -13.90
C VAL A 69 3.84 -3.26 -14.17
N GLY A 70 4.45 -2.20 -14.71
CA GLY A 70 5.91 -2.15 -14.96
C GLY A 70 6.71 -2.25 -13.65
N SER A 71 6.39 -1.41 -12.65
CA SER A 71 7.04 -1.45 -11.32
C SER A 71 6.79 -2.77 -10.59
N LEU A 72 5.60 -3.36 -10.77
CA LEU A 72 5.29 -4.66 -10.19
C LEU A 72 6.09 -5.78 -10.84
N ASN A 73 6.25 -5.77 -12.18
CA ASN A 73 7.06 -6.75 -12.89
C ASN A 73 8.52 -6.71 -12.43
N GLU A 74 9.09 -5.53 -12.24
CA GLU A 74 10.45 -5.39 -11.69
C GLU A 74 10.53 -5.99 -10.28
N THR A 75 9.54 -5.68 -9.42
CA THR A 75 9.43 -6.26 -8.08
C THR A 75 9.33 -7.78 -8.12
N GLN A 76 8.48 -8.33 -8.99
CA GLN A 76 8.30 -9.77 -9.15
C GLN A 76 9.59 -10.44 -9.63
N ASN A 77 10.26 -9.89 -10.64
CA ASN A 77 11.53 -10.44 -11.14
C ASN A 77 12.59 -10.53 -10.02
N ASN A 78 12.69 -9.50 -9.20
CA ASN A 78 13.58 -9.49 -8.05
C ASN A 78 13.23 -10.58 -7.01
N GLN A 79 11.92 -10.85 -6.80
CA GLN A 79 11.47 -11.88 -5.86
C GLN A 79 11.60 -13.29 -6.45
N GLU A 80 11.41 -13.48 -7.76
CA GLU A 80 11.68 -14.74 -8.47
C GLU A 80 13.17 -15.10 -8.41
N GLN A 81 14.08 -14.15 -8.65
CA GLN A 81 15.53 -14.37 -8.53
C GLN A 81 15.96 -14.81 -7.12
N LYS A 82 15.23 -14.37 -6.10
CA LYS A 82 15.45 -14.79 -4.70
C LYS A 82 14.71 -16.07 -4.33
N ASN A 83 14.02 -16.68 -5.28
CA ASN A 83 13.21 -17.87 -5.07
C ASN A 83 12.09 -17.70 -4.02
N PHE A 84 11.53 -16.49 -3.87
CA PHE A 84 10.43 -16.25 -2.93
C PHE A 84 9.05 -16.40 -3.55
N ILE A 85 8.96 -16.16 -4.85
CA ILE A 85 7.74 -16.32 -5.65
C ILE A 85 8.05 -17.08 -6.93
N ARG A 86 7.00 -17.62 -7.55
CA ARG A 86 7.03 -18.14 -8.93
C ARG A 86 5.75 -17.76 -9.67
N LYS A 87 5.81 -17.79 -10.99
CA LYS A 87 4.65 -17.57 -11.86
C LYS A 87 4.16 -18.91 -12.40
N VAL A 88 2.89 -19.21 -12.22
CA VAL A 88 2.24 -20.44 -12.68
C VAL A 88 1.06 -20.11 -13.59
N PRO A 89 0.81 -20.90 -14.64
CA PRO A 89 -0.39 -20.71 -15.46
C PRO A 89 -1.67 -20.94 -14.64
N SER A 90 -2.69 -20.10 -14.86
CA SER A 90 -4.01 -20.31 -14.27
C SER A 90 -4.67 -21.58 -14.84
N GLU A 91 -5.33 -22.35 -13.99
CA GLU A 91 -6.10 -23.53 -14.43
C GLU A 91 -7.27 -23.16 -15.33
N LYS A 92 -7.87 -21.98 -15.11
CA LYS A 92 -9.03 -21.49 -15.88
C LYS A 92 -8.66 -20.91 -17.23
N ASP A 93 -7.52 -20.22 -17.33
CA ASP A 93 -6.99 -19.66 -18.58
C ASP A 93 -5.46 -19.67 -18.52
N LYS A 94 -4.84 -20.59 -19.22
CA LYS A 94 -3.38 -20.79 -19.25
C LYS A 94 -2.59 -19.58 -19.76
N ARG A 95 -3.25 -18.61 -20.41
CA ARG A 95 -2.63 -17.34 -20.83
C ARG A 95 -2.43 -16.37 -19.67
N ILE A 96 -3.13 -16.59 -18.56
CA ILE A 96 -3.01 -15.77 -17.34
C ILE A 96 -2.01 -16.44 -16.42
N LEU A 97 -0.93 -15.69 -16.07
CA LEU A 97 0.02 -16.12 -15.08
C LEU A 97 -0.40 -15.61 -13.69
N LEU A 98 -0.46 -16.54 -12.74
CA LEU A 98 -0.69 -16.28 -11.33
C LEU A 98 0.65 -16.27 -10.61
N VAL A 99 0.81 -15.34 -9.69
CA VAL A 99 1.97 -15.24 -8.81
C VAL A 99 1.66 -15.97 -7.52
N GLU A 100 2.52 -16.92 -7.14
CA GLU A 100 2.39 -17.67 -5.90
C GLU A 100 3.70 -17.70 -5.11
N LEU A 101 3.60 -17.88 -3.79
CA LEU A 101 4.77 -18.06 -2.94
C LEU A 101 5.39 -19.44 -3.13
N THR A 102 6.71 -19.49 -3.14
CA THR A 102 7.47 -20.74 -2.93
C THR A 102 7.49 -21.11 -1.43
N ASP A 103 8.07 -22.25 -1.09
CA ASP A 103 8.26 -22.62 0.31
C ASP A 103 9.20 -21.66 1.05
N GLU A 104 10.24 -21.17 0.39
CA GLU A 104 11.12 -20.13 0.93
C GLU A 104 10.35 -18.83 1.17
N GLY A 105 9.51 -18.41 0.24
CA GLY A 105 8.66 -17.23 0.40
C GLY A 105 7.64 -17.37 1.54
N ARG A 106 7.05 -18.57 1.71
CA ARG A 106 6.13 -18.86 2.83
C ARG A 106 6.84 -18.81 4.17
N ASN A 107 8.05 -19.36 4.24
CA ASN A 107 8.87 -19.43 5.46
C ASN A 107 9.60 -18.13 5.77
N LEU A 108 9.57 -17.14 4.87
CA LEU A 108 10.19 -15.84 5.10
C LEU A 108 9.58 -15.20 6.34
N LYS A 109 10.37 -15.17 7.43
CA LYS A 109 9.95 -14.49 8.66
C LYS A 109 10.25 -13.01 8.48
N PHE A 110 9.20 -12.22 8.41
CA PHE A 110 9.36 -10.80 8.69
C PHE A 110 9.73 -10.70 10.17
N LYS A 111 10.88 -10.10 10.48
CA LYS A 111 11.10 -9.69 11.87
C LYS A 111 9.89 -8.88 12.25
N GLU A 112 9.13 -9.35 13.24
CA GLU A 112 8.14 -8.50 13.88
C GLU A 112 8.88 -7.22 14.24
N HIS A 113 8.61 -6.16 13.49
CA HIS A 113 9.03 -4.88 13.96
C HIS A 113 8.34 -4.71 15.31
N LYS A 114 9.11 -4.40 16.36
CA LYS A 114 8.53 -3.52 17.37
C LYS A 114 8.14 -2.30 16.57
N ASP A 115 6.86 -2.26 16.17
CA ASP A 115 6.32 -1.12 15.48
C ASP A 115 6.72 0.07 16.31
N ILE A 116 7.49 1.00 15.70
CA ILE A 116 7.46 2.31 16.29
C ILE A 116 6.05 2.74 16.02
N ASP A 117 5.29 2.84 17.06
CA ASP A 117 4.12 3.65 17.01
C ASP A 117 4.60 5.08 16.75
N ILE A 118 4.55 5.51 15.49
CA ILE A 118 4.96 6.86 15.10
C ILE A 118 4.04 7.91 15.75
N PHE A 119 2.97 7.48 16.36
CA PHE A 119 1.97 8.28 17.04
C PHE A 119 2.10 8.25 18.56
N ASP A 120 3.08 7.54 19.14
CA ASP A 120 3.33 7.48 20.59
C ASP A 120 3.49 8.86 21.26
N SER A 121 3.93 9.87 20.48
CA SER A 121 4.10 11.25 20.95
C SER A 121 2.80 12.04 21.05
N LEU A 122 1.68 11.47 20.58
CA LEU A 122 0.37 12.11 20.56
C LEU A 122 -0.52 11.54 21.67
N THR A 123 -1.31 12.41 22.31
CA THR A 123 -2.42 11.97 23.17
C THR A 123 -3.53 11.34 22.33
N GLU A 124 -4.49 10.65 22.97
CA GLU A 124 -5.62 10.06 22.24
C GLU A 124 -6.48 11.14 21.55
N GLU A 125 -6.70 12.28 22.17
CA GLU A 125 -7.43 13.41 21.58
C GLU A 125 -6.69 13.99 20.36
N GLU A 126 -5.36 14.05 20.40
CA GLU A 126 -4.54 14.48 19.25
C GLU A 126 -4.55 13.44 18.12
N LYS A 127 -4.60 12.14 18.44
CA LYS A 127 -4.74 11.07 17.44
C LYS A 127 -6.11 11.14 16.75
N GLU A 128 -7.19 11.37 17.51
CA GLU A 128 -8.53 11.58 16.93
C GLU A 128 -8.55 12.81 16.01
N SER A 129 -8.00 13.93 16.46
CA SER A 129 -7.90 15.14 15.65
C SER A 129 -7.09 14.93 14.38
N LEU A 130 -5.95 14.22 14.48
CA LEU A 130 -5.09 13.89 13.34
C LEU A 130 -5.83 12.98 12.35
N ASN A 131 -6.57 11.98 12.85
CA ASN A 131 -7.39 11.10 12.01
C ASN A 131 -8.41 11.91 11.20
N ASP A 132 -9.10 12.87 11.82
CA ASP A 132 -10.06 13.74 11.13
C ASP A 132 -9.39 14.62 10.06
N TYR A 133 -8.22 15.17 10.36
CA TYR A 133 -7.46 15.96 9.38
C TYR A 133 -7.02 15.10 8.19
N LEU A 134 -6.51 13.90 8.44
CA LEU A 134 -6.10 12.97 7.39
C LEU A 134 -7.29 12.56 6.52
N ASN A 135 -8.44 12.23 7.12
CA ASN A 135 -9.67 11.89 6.40
C ASN A 135 -10.13 13.02 5.48
N ARG A 136 -10.10 14.27 5.96
CA ARG A 136 -10.44 15.45 5.14
C ARG A 136 -9.47 15.66 3.98
N ILE A 137 -8.18 15.45 4.20
CA ILE A 137 -7.16 15.56 3.13
C ILE A 137 -7.39 14.47 2.08
N ILE A 138 -7.60 13.22 2.51
CA ILE A 138 -7.85 12.08 1.63
C ILE A 138 -9.12 12.32 0.81
N LEU A 139 -10.22 12.73 1.43
CA LEU A 139 -11.47 13.03 0.75
C LEU A 139 -11.31 14.14 -0.31
N ASN A 140 -10.59 15.20 0.03
CA ASN A 140 -10.32 16.29 -0.93
C ASN A 140 -9.50 15.79 -2.14
N LEU A 141 -8.51 14.92 -1.93
CA LEU A 141 -7.74 14.34 -3.02
C LEU A 141 -8.60 13.42 -3.91
N HIS A 142 -9.47 12.62 -3.31
CA HIS A 142 -10.42 11.80 -4.05
C HIS A 142 -11.37 12.63 -4.91
N ASN A 143 -11.93 13.70 -4.35
CA ASN A 143 -12.82 14.60 -5.09
C ASN A 143 -12.12 15.25 -6.27
N LYS A 144 -10.90 15.77 -6.07
CA LYS A 144 -10.10 16.34 -7.17
C LYS A 144 -9.82 15.33 -8.27
N PHE A 145 -9.42 14.10 -7.90
CA PHE A 145 -9.16 13.05 -8.88
C PHE A 145 -10.45 12.66 -9.65
N LYS A 146 -11.59 12.61 -8.95
CA LYS A 146 -12.89 12.37 -9.58
C LYS A 146 -13.32 13.49 -10.53
N GLU A 147 -13.01 14.74 -10.19
CA GLU A 147 -13.29 15.92 -11.05
C GLU A 147 -12.39 15.93 -12.28
N GLU A 148 -11.12 15.57 -12.15
CA GLU A 148 -10.14 15.55 -13.25
C GLU A 148 -10.43 14.44 -14.28
N ASP A 149 -10.79 13.24 -13.83
CA ASP A 149 -11.06 12.08 -14.70
C ASP A 149 -12.11 11.15 -14.07
N PRO A 150 -13.41 11.50 -14.18
CA PRO A 150 -14.50 10.75 -13.57
C PRO A 150 -14.55 9.29 -14.02
N GLU A 151 -14.36 9.02 -15.31
CA GLU A 151 -14.44 7.66 -15.86
C GLU A 151 -13.33 6.76 -15.33
N LYS A 152 -12.10 7.28 -15.29
CA LYS A 152 -10.95 6.56 -14.74
C LYS A 152 -11.10 6.32 -13.24
N TYR A 153 -11.61 7.31 -12.51
CA TYR A 153 -11.85 7.18 -11.07
C TYR A 153 -12.86 6.06 -10.78
N GLU A 154 -14.03 6.07 -11.42
CA GLU A 154 -15.06 5.05 -11.23
C GLU A 154 -14.58 3.65 -11.66
N LYS A 155 -13.80 3.57 -12.73
CA LYS A 155 -13.20 2.31 -13.19
C LYS A 155 -12.23 1.75 -12.15
N ILE A 156 -11.37 2.59 -11.56
CA ILE A 156 -10.42 2.16 -10.52
C ILE A 156 -11.17 1.64 -9.29
N LEU A 157 -12.19 2.38 -8.83
CA LEU A 157 -12.98 1.95 -7.68
C LEU A 157 -13.68 0.62 -7.91
N ARG A 158 -14.35 0.46 -9.07
CA ARG A 158 -15.04 -0.78 -9.43
C ARG A 158 -14.07 -1.97 -9.48
N ASN A 159 -12.94 -1.82 -10.19
CA ASN A 159 -11.95 -2.89 -10.28
C ASN A 159 -11.43 -3.31 -8.91
N ARG A 160 -11.10 -2.34 -8.06
CA ARG A 160 -10.64 -2.61 -6.69
C ARG A 160 -11.69 -3.34 -5.87
N LYS A 161 -12.93 -2.90 -5.94
CA LYS A 161 -14.05 -3.54 -5.24
C LYS A 161 -14.22 -4.98 -5.69
N GLU A 162 -14.24 -5.25 -7.00
CA GLU A 162 -14.37 -6.61 -7.56
C GLU A 162 -13.21 -7.53 -7.11
N ILE A 163 -11.98 -7.03 -7.14
CA ILE A 163 -10.80 -7.79 -6.70
C ILE A 163 -10.87 -8.07 -5.19
N PHE A 164 -11.30 -7.09 -4.42
CA PHE A 164 -11.43 -7.23 -2.98
C PHE A 164 -12.49 -8.26 -2.60
N GLU A 165 -13.67 -8.19 -3.20
CA GLU A 165 -14.73 -9.17 -3.02
C GLU A 165 -14.29 -10.58 -3.44
N LYS A 166 -13.47 -10.69 -4.50
CA LYS A 166 -12.95 -11.97 -5.00
C LYS A 166 -11.96 -12.64 -4.04
N TYR A 167 -11.09 -11.87 -3.40
CA TYR A 167 -9.95 -12.42 -2.66
C TYR A 167 -10.02 -12.25 -1.14
N PHE A 168 -10.72 -11.23 -0.65
CA PHE A 168 -10.67 -10.80 0.75
C PHE A 168 -12.06 -10.63 1.40
N LYS A 169 -13.12 -11.20 0.81
CA LYS A 169 -14.48 -11.08 1.33
C LYS A 169 -14.61 -11.55 2.78
N ASP A 170 -13.84 -12.58 3.17
CA ASP A 170 -13.87 -13.18 4.50
C ASP A 170 -12.78 -12.61 5.44
N ASP A 171 -12.06 -11.56 5.03
CA ASP A 171 -11.06 -10.89 5.87
C ASP A 171 -11.79 -9.96 6.85
N GLU A 172 -11.51 -10.08 8.14
CA GLU A 172 -12.14 -9.28 9.21
C GLU A 172 -11.90 -7.77 9.07
N HIS A 173 -10.86 -7.37 8.32
CA HIS A 173 -10.56 -5.96 7.99
C HIS A 173 -11.12 -5.53 6.61
N HIS A 174 -11.94 -6.38 5.98
CA HIS A 174 -12.50 -6.13 4.65
C HIS A 174 -13.26 -4.79 4.55
N GLU A 175 -14.11 -4.51 5.52
CA GLU A 175 -14.89 -3.26 5.53
C GLU A 175 -14.02 -2.01 5.74
N GLU A 176 -13.02 -2.10 6.59
CA GLU A 176 -12.08 -1.02 6.85
C GLU A 176 -11.24 -0.67 5.62
N TRP A 177 -10.81 -1.68 4.89
CA TRP A 177 -10.10 -1.53 3.64
C TRP A 177 -10.97 -0.92 2.53
N ILE A 178 -12.22 -1.36 2.39
CA ILE A 178 -13.18 -0.76 1.46
C ILE A 178 -13.45 0.70 1.85
N ARG A 179 -13.63 0.98 3.13
CA ARG A 179 -13.83 2.35 3.63
C ARG A 179 -12.62 3.25 3.33
N SER A 180 -11.41 2.76 3.52
CA SER A 180 -10.19 3.53 3.22
C SER A 180 -10.02 3.82 1.72
N MET A 181 -10.62 2.99 0.85
CA MET A 181 -10.60 3.18 -0.60
C MET A 181 -11.74 4.05 -1.13
N ILE A 182 -12.85 4.14 -0.41
CA ILE A 182 -14.09 4.78 -0.91
C ILE A 182 -14.40 6.05 -0.12
N CYS A 183 -13.61 6.47 0.85
CA CYS A 183 -13.91 7.62 1.74
C CYS A 183 -15.35 8.15 1.57
N LYS A 184 -16.28 7.61 2.38
CA LYS A 184 -17.60 8.23 2.55
C LYS A 184 -17.55 9.17 3.73
#